data_d5469eff7ac46f351c4c9f2f44e71391
#
_entry.id   d5469eff7ac46f351c4c9f2f44e71391
#
_cell.length_a   1.000
_cell.length_b   1.000
_cell.length_c   1.000
_cell.angle_alpha   90.00
_cell.angle_beta   90.00
_cell.angle_gamma   90.00
#
_symmetry.space_group_name_H-M   'P 1'
#
loop_
_entity.id
_entity.type
_entity.pdbx_description
1 polymer ?
#
loop_
_entity_poly.entity_id
_entity_poly.type
_entity_poly.pdbx_seq_one_letter_code
_entity_poly.pdbx_strand_id
1 'polypeptide(L)'
;MSLYTTGELAKKCNVSVRTIQYYDERGILVPTDLTEGGRRLFSEKDVATLETICFLRDLDISIKDIAEILESDESKKVIELLLDELNKNLQADIKKKTEQLEKIKNIRN
;
A
#
# COMPACT_ATOMS: atom_id res chain seq x y z
N MET A 1 14.47 -13.61 16.57
CA MET A 1 13.50 -12.70 15.91
C MET A 1 14.20 -11.42 15.49
N SER A 2 14.02 -11.03 14.25
CA SER A 2 14.61 -9.79 13.75
C SER A 2 13.69 -8.61 14.06
N LEU A 3 14.27 -7.57 14.63
CA LEU A 3 13.59 -6.30 14.85
C LEU A 3 14.35 -5.22 14.09
N TYR A 4 13.61 -4.27 13.54
CA TYR A 4 14.14 -3.19 12.71
C TYR A 4 13.86 -1.85 13.36
N THR A 5 14.86 -0.97 13.35
CA THR A 5 14.62 0.45 13.66
C THR A 5 13.83 1.08 12.53
N THR A 6 13.30 2.29 12.76
CA THR A 6 12.60 3.02 11.71
C THR A 6 13.46 3.20 10.46
N GLY A 7 14.74 3.55 10.64
CA GLY A 7 15.66 3.73 9.52
C GLY A 7 15.94 2.44 8.76
N GLU A 8 16.09 1.34 9.49
CA GLU A 8 16.31 0.02 8.87
C GLU A 8 15.08 -0.45 8.11
N LEU A 9 13.89 -0.24 8.67
CA LEU A 9 12.64 -0.59 8.00
C LEU A 9 12.45 0.24 6.73
N ALA A 10 12.72 1.54 6.81
CA ALA A 10 12.65 2.45 5.66
C ALA A 10 13.52 1.96 4.51
N LYS A 11 14.75 1.58 4.83
CA LYS A 11 15.72 1.09 3.85
C LYS A 11 15.27 -0.24 3.24
N LYS A 12 14.79 -1.15 4.09
CA LYS A 12 14.33 -2.48 3.66
C LYS A 12 13.15 -2.39 2.70
N CYS A 13 12.21 -1.51 2.95
CA CYS A 13 11.00 -1.37 2.16
C CYS A 13 11.07 -0.27 1.10
N ASN A 14 12.22 0.39 0.99
CA ASN A 14 12.48 1.45 0.01
C ASN A 14 11.46 2.60 0.12
N VAL A 15 11.22 3.04 1.35
CA VAL A 15 10.38 4.21 1.65
C VAL A 15 11.17 5.16 2.53
N SER A 16 10.68 6.39 2.69
CA SER A 16 11.32 7.35 3.57
C SER A 16 10.96 7.10 5.04
N VAL A 17 11.83 7.52 5.95
CA VAL A 17 11.55 7.49 7.39
C VAL A 17 10.27 8.29 7.68
N ARG A 18 10.10 9.41 6.98
CA ARG A 18 8.92 10.27 7.14
C ARG A 18 7.63 9.53 6.80
N THR A 19 7.65 8.69 5.77
CA THR A 19 6.50 7.87 5.38
C THR A 19 6.11 6.92 6.53
N ILE A 20 7.10 6.26 7.13
CA ILE A 20 6.85 5.35 8.26
C ILE A 20 6.29 6.11 9.46
N GLN A 21 6.86 7.27 9.77
CA GLN A 21 6.37 8.13 10.86
C GLN A 21 4.93 8.56 10.62
N TYR A 22 4.58 8.87 9.38
CA TYR A 22 3.22 9.25 9.00
C TYR A 22 2.24 8.10 9.27
N TYR A 23 2.57 6.87 8.86
CA TYR A 23 1.73 5.70 9.08
C TYR A 23 1.64 5.34 10.56
N ASP A 24 2.74 5.50 11.30
CA ASP A 24 2.78 5.28 12.74
C ASP A 24 1.84 6.26 13.46
N GLU A 25 1.92 7.54 13.12
CA GLU A 25 1.07 8.59 13.71
C GLU A 25 -0.41 8.32 13.44
N ARG A 26 -0.73 7.74 12.30
CA ARG A 26 -2.11 7.40 11.94
C ARG A 26 -2.57 6.06 12.50
N GLY A 27 -1.70 5.35 13.19
CA GLY A 27 -2.02 4.06 13.79
C GLY A 27 -2.18 2.92 12.78
N ILE A 28 -1.75 3.11 11.54
CA ILE A 28 -1.83 2.09 10.50
C ILE A 28 -0.67 1.10 10.62
N LEU A 29 0.49 1.60 11.01
CA LEU A 29 1.69 0.80 11.21
C LEU A 29 2.19 1.06 12.63
N VAL A 30 1.91 0.12 13.54
CA VAL A 30 2.25 0.26 14.96
C VAL A 30 3.51 -0.54 15.24
N PRO A 31 4.54 0.06 15.89
CA PRO A 31 5.73 -0.70 16.22
C PRO A 31 5.44 -1.86 17.16
N THR A 32 6.16 -2.95 16.96
CA THR A 32 6.00 -4.16 17.80
C THR A 32 6.55 -3.93 19.19
N ASP A 33 7.63 -3.13 19.31
CA ASP A 33 8.33 -2.92 20.58
C ASP A 33 8.99 -1.54 20.58
N LEU A 34 9.51 -1.18 21.74
CA LEU A 34 10.30 0.04 21.94
C LEU A 34 11.61 -0.32 22.65
N THR A 35 12.68 0.41 22.35
CA THR A 35 13.91 0.32 23.11
C THR A 35 13.71 1.01 24.47
N GLU A 36 14.67 0.84 25.40
CA GLU A 36 14.66 1.52 26.69
C GLU A 36 14.58 3.05 26.51
N GLY A 37 15.17 3.58 25.45
CA GLY A 37 15.13 5.02 25.13
C GLY A 37 13.87 5.45 24.41
N GLY A 38 12.88 4.57 24.21
CA GLY A 38 11.63 4.90 23.54
C GLY A 38 11.69 4.86 22.03
N ARG A 39 12.75 4.31 21.46
CA ARG A 39 12.88 4.15 20.00
C ARG A 39 12.00 3.02 19.50
N ARG A 40 11.37 3.23 18.36
CA ARG A 40 10.45 2.28 17.75
C ARG A 40 11.20 1.10 17.13
N LEU A 41 10.67 -0.10 17.36
CA LEU A 41 11.20 -1.34 16.79
C LEU A 41 10.07 -2.08 16.06
N PHE A 42 10.35 -2.51 14.86
CA PHE A 42 9.38 -3.15 13.96
C PHE A 42 9.78 -4.60 13.70
N SER A 43 8.77 -5.48 13.64
CA SER A 43 8.96 -6.91 13.39
C SER A 43 8.83 -7.25 11.90
N GLU A 44 9.07 -8.52 11.56
CA GLU A 44 8.81 -9.03 10.21
C GLU A 44 7.33 -8.88 9.83
N LYS A 45 6.43 -8.99 10.80
CA LYS A 45 5.00 -8.76 10.57
C LYS A 45 4.75 -7.31 10.15
N ASP A 46 5.45 -6.38 10.75
CA ASP A 46 5.35 -4.96 10.39
C ASP A 46 5.91 -4.70 9.00
N VAL A 47 6.97 -5.40 8.62
CA VAL A 47 7.52 -5.35 7.25
C VAL A 47 6.43 -5.75 6.25
N ALA A 48 5.77 -6.88 6.50
CA ALA A 48 4.68 -7.37 5.63
C ALA A 48 3.53 -6.38 5.56
N THR A 49 3.16 -5.77 6.68
CA THR A 49 2.12 -4.75 6.72
C THR A 49 2.49 -3.54 5.88
N LEU A 50 3.73 -3.06 6.02
CA LEU A 50 4.20 -1.89 5.25
C LEU A 50 4.23 -2.20 3.75
N GLU A 51 4.68 -3.40 3.38
CA GLU A 51 4.68 -3.82 1.98
C GLU A 51 3.26 -3.84 1.40
N THR A 52 2.29 -4.31 2.17
CA THR A 52 0.88 -4.31 1.78
C THR A 52 0.36 -2.88 1.60
N ILE A 53 0.69 -1.98 2.53
CA ILE A 53 0.30 -0.57 2.43
C ILE A 53 0.86 0.05 1.15
N CYS A 54 2.14 -0.16 0.88
CA CYS A 54 2.80 0.38 -0.32
C CYS A 54 2.17 -0.16 -1.60
N PHE A 55 1.88 -1.46 -1.63
CA PHE A 55 1.23 -2.10 -2.77
C PHE A 55 -0.13 -1.47 -3.06
N LEU A 56 -0.96 -1.30 -2.04
CA LEU A 56 -2.28 -0.72 -2.19
C LEU A 56 -2.21 0.75 -2.56
N ARG A 57 -1.24 1.50 -2.02
CA ARG A 57 -1.02 2.89 -2.39
C ARG A 57 -0.62 3.04 -3.85
N ASP A 58 0.17 2.14 -4.36
CA ASP A 58 0.57 2.15 -5.77
C ASP A 58 -0.63 1.93 -6.71
N LEU A 59 -1.71 1.35 -6.18
CA LEU A 59 -2.96 1.18 -6.91
C LEU A 59 -3.94 2.35 -6.67
N ASP A 60 -3.45 3.45 -6.10
CA ASP A 60 -4.22 4.67 -5.83
C ASP A 60 -5.34 4.48 -4.79
N ILE A 61 -5.22 3.48 -3.93
CA ILE A 61 -6.15 3.30 -2.82
C ILE A 61 -5.77 4.29 -1.72
N SER A 62 -6.75 5.00 -1.17
CA SER A 62 -6.52 6.02 -0.16
C SER A 62 -6.02 5.42 1.16
N ILE A 63 -5.28 6.21 1.92
CA ILE A 63 -4.81 5.80 3.26
C ILE A 63 -5.99 5.43 4.16
N LYS A 64 -7.09 6.19 4.06
CA LYS A 64 -8.30 5.92 4.83
C LYS A 64 -8.86 4.54 4.53
N ASP A 65 -8.97 4.19 3.26
CA ASP A 65 -9.48 2.89 2.84
C ASP A 65 -8.54 1.76 3.24
N ILE A 66 -7.23 1.98 3.11
CA ILE A 66 -6.22 1.01 3.54
C ILE A 66 -6.35 0.74 5.04
N ALA A 67 -6.51 1.78 5.85
CA ALA A 67 -6.68 1.63 7.30
C ALA A 67 -7.91 0.78 7.62
N GLU A 68 -9.03 1.03 6.96
CA GLU A 68 -10.25 0.25 7.14
C GLU A 68 -10.07 -1.22 6.74
N ILE A 69 -9.38 -1.46 5.63
CA ILE A 69 -9.09 -2.82 5.15
C ILE A 69 -8.24 -3.57 6.18
N LEU A 70 -7.18 -2.94 6.68
CA LEU A 70 -6.26 -3.57 7.62
C LEU A 70 -6.89 -3.84 8.99
N GLU A 71 -7.91 -3.07 9.36
CA GLU A 71 -8.65 -3.28 10.61
C GLU A 71 -9.67 -4.42 10.51
N SER A 72 -10.02 -4.82 9.31
CA SER A 72 -11.00 -5.90 9.09
C SER A 72 -10.42 -7.25 9.53
N ASP A 73 -11.25 -8.08 10.16
CA ASP A 73 -10.88 -9.45 10.53
C ASP A 73 -10.63 -10.34 9.31
N GLU A 74 -11.16 -9.95 8.17
CA GLU A 74 -11.01 -10.66 6.90
C GLU A 74 -10.25 -9.81 5.87
N SER A 75 -9.22 -9.11 6.30
CA SER A 75 -8.46 -8.18 5.44
C SER A 75 -7.97 -8.83 4.15
N LYS A 76 -7.46 -10.06 4.23
CA LYS A 76 -6.97 -10.79 3.05
C LYS A 76 -8.07 -10.97 2.02
N LYS A 77 -9.26 -11.40 2.45
CA LYS A 77 -10.41 -11.62 1.58
C LYS A 77 -10.89 -10.30 0.97
N VAL A 78 -10.94 -9.23 1.77
CA VAL A 78 -11.33 -7.91 1.30
C VAL A 78 -10.36 -7.42 0.23
N ILE A 79 -9.06 -7.61 0.44
CA ILE A 79 -8.03 -7.24 -0.55
C ILE A 79 -8.23 -8.02 -1.85
N GLU A 80 -8.47 -9.31 -1.78
CA GLU A 80 -8.71 -10.14 -2.97
C GLU A 80 -9.90 -9.65 -3.78
N LEU A 81 -11.01 -9.34 -3.10
CA LEU A 81 -12.21 -8.82 -3.76
C LEU A 81 -11.96 -7.44 -4.40
N LEU A 82 -11.22 -6.59 -3.70
CA LEU A 82 -10.85 -5.28 -4.20
C LEU A 82 -9.98 -5.39 -5.45
N LEU A 83 -8.99 -6.29 -5.43
CA LEU A 83 -8.10 -6.49 -6.58
C LEU A 83 -8.87 -7.01 -7.80
N ASP A 84 -9.84 -7.91 -7.59
CA ASP A 84 -10.68 -8.40 -8.68
C ASP A 84 -11.47 -7.24 -9.32
N GLU A 85 -12.04 -6.38 -8.50
CA GLU A 85 -12.81 -5.23 -8.99
C GLU A 85 -11.91 -4.23 -9.72
N LEU A 86 -10.75 -3.93 -9.16
CA LEU A 86 -9.77 -3.05 -9.78
C LEU A 86 -9.28 -3.59 -11.12
N ASN A 87 -9.05 -4.90 -11.19
CA ASN A 87 -8.64 -5.56 -12.43
C ASN A 87 -9.67 -5.35 -13.53
N LYS A 88 -10.94 -5.57 -13.22
CA LYS A 88 -12.04 -5.37 -14.18
C LYS A 88 -12.11 -3.92 -14.64
N ASN A 89 -12.02 -2.98 -13.70
CA ASN A 89 -12.09 -1.55 -14.00
C ASN A 89 -10.93 -1.10 -14.88
N LEU A 90 -9.71 -1.57 -14.58
CA LEU A 90 -8.53 -1.23 -15.37
C LEU A 90 -8.60 -1.80 -16.77
N GLN A 91 -9.11 -3.02 -16.93
CA GLN A 91 -9.27 -3.63 -18.25
C GLN A 91 -10.29 -2.85 -19.09
N ALA A 92 -11.41 -2.43 -18.48
CA ALA A 92 -12.41 -1.60 -19.13
C ALA A 92 -11.82 -0.25 -19.54
N ASP A 93 -11.00 0.35 -18.68
CA ASP A 93 -10.31 1.62 -18.97
C ASP A 93 -9.33 1.49 -20.14
N ILE A 94 -8.54 0.44 -20.15
CA ILE A 94 -7.58 0.15 -21.22
C ILE A 94 -8.32 0.03 -22.55
N LYS A 95 -9.43 -0.69 -22.59
CA LYS A 95 -10.26 -0.86 -23.77
C LYS A 95 -10.76 0.48 -24.28
N LYS A 96 -11.32 1.29 -23.38
CA LYS A 96 -11.84 2.62 -23.73
C LYS A 96 -10.73 3.52 -24.26
N LYS A 97 -9.58 3.54 -23.58
CA LYS A 97 -8.43 4.36 -24.02
C LYS A 97 -7.90 3.92 -25.38
N THR A 98 -7.85 2.61 -25.61
CA THR A 98 -7.42 2.03 -26.88
C THR A 98 -8.37 2.48 -28.00
N GLU A 99 -9.68 2.44 -27.78
CA GLU A 99 -10.68 2.89 -28.74
C GLU A 99 -10.54 4.39 -29.04
N GLN A 100 -10.25 5.20 -28.03
CA GLN A 100 -10.01 6.64 -28.20
C GLN A 100 -8.77 6.91 -29.06
N LEU A 101 -7.70 6.16 -28.83
CA LEU A 101 -6.47 6.26 -29.64
C LEU A 101 -6.74 5.90 -31.09
N GLU A 102 -7.51 4.84 -31.32
CA GLU A 102 -7.90 4.41 -32.67
C GLU A 102 -8.67 5.49 -33.40
N LYS A 103 -9.62 6.16 -32.73
CA LYS A 103 -10.40 7.26 -33.30
C LYS A 103 -9.50 8.41 -33.76
N ILE A 104 -8.54 8.78 -32.93
CA ILE A 104 -7.58 9.86 -33.26
C ILE A 104 -6.76 9.47 -34.48
N LYS A 105 -6.27 8.25 -34.50
CA LYS A 105 -5.45 7.72 -35.60
C LYS A 105 -6.23 7.73 -36.92
N ASN A 106 -7.49 7.29 -36.89
CA ASN A 106 -8.34 7.23 -38.09
C ASN A 106 -8.64 8.61 -38.67
N ILE A 107 -8.81 9.62 -37.82
CA ILE A 107 -9.07 11.01 -38.29
C ILE A 107 -7.80 11.61 -38.90
N ARG A 108 -6.62 11.28 -38.32
CA ARG A 108 -5.36 11.86 -38.80
C ARG A 108 -4.84 11.20 -40.08
N ASN A 109 -5.29 10.03 -40.39
CA ASN A 109 -4.97 9.33 -41.61
C ASN A 109 -5.99 9.67 -42.73
#